data_3f030d562d337dd4c2a2ac7847bbc9e1
#
_entry.id   3f030d562d337dd4c2a2ac7847bbc9e1
#
_cell.length_a   1.000
_cell.length_b   1.000
_cell.length_c   1.000
_cell.angle_alpha   90.00
_cell.angle_beta   90.00
_cell.angle_gamma   90.00
#
_symmetry.space_group_name_H-M   'P 1'
#
loop_
_entity.id
_entity.type
_entity.pdbx_description
1 polymer ?
#
loop_
_entity_poly.entity_id
_entity_poly.type
_entity_poly.pdbx_seq_one_letter_code
_entity_poly.pdbx_strand_id
1 'polypeptide(L)'
;MKIHHIRFAQLATTVLAALAFSVCIAAPTSAAEFVSVKKDGVNIRSGPSTNQEILWEVFKDYPLKVVKRQAKWAMVSDFEGDQGWIYSPLLSQQKTVIVQVKTANMRVGPGKNYEIKATVKYGVVFKPLSQEGDWVNVVHEDGTNGWIYRNLLWPSN
;
A
#
# COMPACT_ATOMS: atom_id res chain seq x y z
N MET A 1 72.84 50.42 35.65
CA MET A 1 71.98 49.37 36.12
C MET A 1 70.76 49.42 35.19
N LYS A 2 70.71 48.45 34.18
CA LYS A 2 69.69 48.44 33.13
C LYS A 2 68.73 47.32 33.46
N ILE A 3 67.45 47.67 33.65
CA ILE A 3 66.39 46.70 33.92
C ILE A 3 65.77 46.32 32.59
N HIS A 4 65.79 45.05 32.22
CA HIS A 4 65.19 44.51 31.04
C HIS A 4 63.71 44.14 31.32
N HIS A 5 62.80 44.76 30.59
CA HIS A 5 61.38 44.40 30.60
C HIS A 5 61.16 43.21 29.65
N ILE A 6 60.76 42.07 30.24
CA ILE A 6 60.31 40.88 29.50
C ILE A 6 58.81 41.08 29.16
N ARG A 7 58.53 41.17 27.85
CA ARG A 7 57.13 41.18 27.33
C ARG A 7 56.65 39.76 27.16
N PHE A 8 55.63 39.36 27.92
CA PHE A 8 54.88 38.14 27.70
C PHE A 8 53.94 38.34 26.53
N ALA A 9 54.13 37.56 25.44
CA ALA A 9 53.20 37.47 24.34
C ALA A 9 52.13 36.43 24.73
N GLN A 10 50.89 36.90 24.86
CA GLN A 10 49.72 35.99 25.01
C GLN A 10 49.36 35.45 23.65
N LEU A 11 49.48 34.12 23.47
CA LEU A 11 48.88 33.38 22.33
C LEU A 11 47.40 33.20 22.61
N ALA A 12 46.56 33.87 21.88
CA ALA A 12 45.13 33.64 21.84
C ALA A 12 44.83 32.42 20.94
N THR A 13 44.49 31.29 21.56
CA THR A 13 44.08 30.09 20.83
C THR A 13 42.61 30.22 20.50
N THR A 14 42.28 30.48 19.23
CA THR A 14 40.91 30.48 18.71
C THR A 14 40.49 29.07 18.43
N VAL A 15 39.62 28.51 19.26
CA VAL A 15 38.97 27.23 19.05
C VAL A 15 37.78 27.43 18.10
N LEU A 16 37.93 27.02 16.84
CA LEU A 16 36.88 27.02 15.82
C LEU A 16 36.01 25.77 16.02
N ALA A 17 34.85 25.93 16.69
CA ALA A 17 33.86 24.87 16.82
C ALA A 17 33.11 24.68 15.50
N ALA A 18 33.45 23.65 14.73
CA ALA A 18 32.70 23.25 13.55
C ALA A 18 31.42 22.54 13.97
N LEU A 19 30.27 23.23 13.89
CA LEU A 19 28.94 22.61 13.98
C LEU A 19 28.70 21.78 12.71
N ALA A 20 28.84 20.46 12.81
CA ALA A 20 28.39 19.53 11.75
C ALA A 20 26.87 19.47 11.77
N PHE A 21 26.23 20.18 10.84
CA PHE A 21 24.80 20.10 10.57
C PHE A 21 24.52 18.75 9.88
N SER A 22 24.10 17.75 10.64
CA SER A 22 23.67 16.45 10.09
C SER A 22 22.29 16.65 9.43
N VAL A 23 22.29 16.84 8.10
CA VAL A 23 21.05 16.87 7.31
C VAL A 23 20.54 15.43 7.23
N CYS A 24 19.55 15.12 8.06
CA CYS A 24 18.80 13.87 7.98
C CYS A 24 17.91 13.94 6.72
N ILE A 25 18.39 13.34 5.61
CA ILE A 25 17.60 13.21 4.38
C ILE A 25 16.58 12.11 4.65
N ALA A 26 15.34 12.49 5.01
CA ALA A 26 14.21 11.57 5.08
C ALA A 26 13.96 11.06 3.66
N ALA A 27 14.20 9.77 3.41
CA ALA A 27 13.81 9.13 2.16
C ALA A 27 12.28 9.23 2.02
N PRO A 28 11.74 9.61 0.85
CA PRO A 28 10.30 9.65 0.65
C PRO A 28 9.74 8.24 0.85
N THR A 29 8.90 8.07 1.86
CA THR A 29 8.13 6.84 2.06
C THR A 29 7.07 6.81 0.95
N SER A 30 7.34 6.06 -0.12
CA SER A 30 6.33 5.86 -1.16
C SER A 30 5.16 5.10 -0.55
N ALA A 31 3.98 5.71 -0.57
CA ALA A 31 2.75 5.01 -0.19
C ALA A 31 2.56 3.78 -1.09
N ALA A 32 2.07 2.68 -0.50
CA ALA A 32 1.82 1.46 -1.27
C ALA A 32 0.79 1.74 -2.38
N GLU A 33 1.15 1.39 -3.62
CA GLU A 33 0.26 1.55 -4.77
C GLU A 33 -0.64 0.32 -4.88
N PHE A 34 -1.95 0.52 -4.72
CA PHE A 34 -2.97 -0.50 -4.95
C PHE A 34 -3.74 -0.20 -6.25
N VAL A 35 -3.99 -1.25 -7.01
CA VAL A 35 -4.65 -1.22 -8.31
C VAL A 35 -5.67 -2.35 -8.39
N SER A 36 -6.54 -2.34 -9.40
CA SER A 36 -7.43 -3.46 -9.70
C SER A 36 -7.29 -3.91 -11.16
N VAL A 37 -7.82 -5.07 -11.47
CA VAL A 37 -7.78 -5.66 -12.81
C VAL A 37 -8.96 -5.17 -13.63
N LYS A 38 -8.75 -4.78 -14.92
CA LYS A 38 -9.78 -4.19 -15.78
C LYS A 38 -10.82 -5.16 -16.32
N LYS A 39 -10.47 -6.45 -16.46
CA LYS A 39 -11.33 -7.47 -17.08
C LYS A 39 -11.04 -8.87 -16.54
N ASP A 40 -11.91 -9.81 -16.84
CA ASP A 40 -11.70 -11.21 -16.51
C ASP A 40 -10.62 -11.87 -17.38
N GLY A 41 -10.09 -13.00 -16.93
CA GLY A 41 -9.15 -13.81 -17.67
C GLY A 41 -7.77 -13.18 -17.86
N VAL A 42 -7.30 -12.41 -16.87
CA VAL A 42 -5.98 -11.79 -16.92
C VAL A 42 -4.94 -12.66 -16.25
N ASN A 43 -3.91 -13.02 -17.02
CA ASN A 43 -2.82 -13.87 -16.55
C ASN A 43 -1.79 -13.11 -15.72
N ILE A 44 -1.44 -13.69 -14.58
CA ILE A 44 -0.26 -13.35 -13.80
C ILE A 44 0.85 -14.33 -14.18
N ARG A 45 2.06 -13.82 -14.45
CA ARG A 45 3.16 -14.57 -15.04
C ARG A 45 4.41 -14.57 -14.17
N SER A 46 5.30 -15.53 -14.40
CA SER A 46 6.59 -15.66 -13.70
C SER A 46 7.59 -14.54 -14.05
N GLY A 47 7.40 -13.82 -15.17
CA GLY A 47 8.29 -12.76 -15.62
C GLY A 47 7.60 -11.73 -16.52
N PRO A 48 8.27 -10.59 -16.83
CA PRO A 48 7.70 -9.45 -17.54
C PRO A 48 7.67 -9.66 -19.07
N SER A 49 7.04 -10.73 -19.53
CA SER A 49 6.88 -11.07 -20.96
C SER A 49 5.71 -12.04 -21.15
N THR A 50 5.10 -12.01 -22.34
CA THR A 50 4.04 -12.96 -22.74
C THR A 50 4.57 -14.39 -22.92
N ASN A 51 5.87 -14.57 -23.09
CA ASN A 51 6.52 -15.89 -23.22
C ASN A 51 6.82 -16.56 -21.86
N GLN A 52 6.59 -15.84 -20.77
CA GLN A 52 6.78 -16.38 -19.42
C GLN A 52 5.59 -17.24 -19.00
N GLU A 53 5.86 -18.22 -18.13
CA GLU A 53 4.87 -19.13 -17.58
C GLU A 53 3.71 -18.37 -16.93
N ILE A 54 2.48 -18.85 -17.13
CA ILE A 54 1.30 -18.37 -16.42
C ILE A 54 1.26 -19.05 -15.05
N LEU A 55 1.34 -18.23 -13.99
CA LEU A 55 1.28 -18.73 -12.62
C LEU A 55 -0.18 -18.94 -12.18
N TRP A 56 -1.03 -17.92 -12.43
CA TRP A 56 -2.48 -17.98 -12.19
C TRP A 56 -3.22 -16.94 -13.01
N GLU A 57 -4.53 -17.00 -12.97
CA GLU A 57 -5.43 -16.07 -13.64
C GLU A 57 -6.23 -15.28 -12.61
N VAL A 58 -6.51 -14.00 -12.89
CA VAL A 58 -7.32 -13.12 -12.07
C VAL A 58 -8.50 -12.56 -12.88
N PHE A 59 -9.56 -12.18 -12.15
CA PHE A 59 -10.79 -11.67 -12.70
C PHE A 59 -10.89 -10.14 -12.57
N LYS A 60 -11.91 -9.56 -13.16
CA LYS A 60 -12.20 -8.12 -13.11
C LYS A 60 -12.33 -7.62 -11.66
N ASP A 61 -11.85 -6.39 -11.45
CA ASP A 61 -11.86 -5.71 -10.15
C ASP A 61 -11.00 -6.39 -9.05
N TYR A 62 -10.26 -7.49 -9.34
CA TYR A 62 -9.36 -8.14 -8.38
C TYR A 62 -8.28 -7.16 -7.89
N PRO A 63 -8.16 -6.91 -6.56
CA PRO A 63 -7.20 -5.97 -6.03
C PRO A 63 -5.79 -6.55 -6.02
N LEU A 64 -4.80 -5.71 -6.35
CA LEU A 64 -3.38 -6.04 -6.38
C LEU A 64 -2.56 -4.90 -5.80
N LYS A 65 -1.47 -5.22 -5.11
CA LYS A 65 -0.44 -4.26 -4.69
C LYS A 65 0.67 -4.24 -5.71
N VAL A 66 1.04 -3.07 -6.22
CA VAL A 66 2.21 -2.93 -7.09
C VAL A 66 3.48 -2.97 -6.25
N VAL A 67 4.37 -3.90 -6.55
CA VAL A 67 5.69 -4.05 -5.92
C VAL A 67 6.75 -3.24 -6.67
N LYS A 68 6.76 -3.38 -8.01
CA LYS A 68 7.64 -2.61 -8.90
C LYS A 68 7.09 -2.58 -10.32
N ARG A 69 7.60 -1.65 -11.12
CA ARG A 69 7.25 -1.52 -12.55
C ARG A 69 8.51 -1.70 -13.41
N GLN A 70 8.34 -2.36 -14.57
CA GLN A 70 9.39 -2.55 -15.56
C GLN A 70 8.78 -2.45 -16.96
N ALA A 71 9.10 -1.39 -17.69
CA ALA A 71 8.52 -1.08 -19.00
C ALA A 71 6.98 -1.15 -18.96
N LYS A 72 6.36 -2.03 -19.75
CA LYS A 72 4.91 -2.23 -19.82
C LYS A 72 4.39 -3.30 -18.83
N TRP A 73 5.20 -3.72 -17.87
CA TRP A 73 4.86 -4.75 -16.88
C TRP A 73 4.92 -4.22 -15.47
N ALA A 74 4.10 -4.75 -14.59
CA ALA A 74 4.15 -4.53 -13.16
C ALA A 74 4.32 -5.86 -12.43
N MET A 75 5.27 -5.92 -11.50
CA MET A 75 5.30 -6.97 -10.50
C MET A 75 4.29 -6.60 -9.44
N VAL A 76 3.38 -7.51 -9.16
CA VAL A 76 2.28 -7.32 -8.21
C VAL A 76 2.30 -8.40 -7.14
N SER A 77 1.69 -8.09 -5.99
CA SER A 77 1.39 -9.07 -4.95
C SER A 77 -0.11 -9.04 -4.70
N ASP A 78 -0.70 -10.21 -4.50
CA ASP A 78 -2.09 -10.34 -4.10
C ASP A 78 -2.26 -10.30 -2.56
N PHE A 79 -3.48 -10.56 -2.09
CA PHE A 79 -3.82 -10.52 -0.66
C PHE A 79 -3.35 -11.75 0.13
N GLU A 80 -2.92 -12.83 -0.55
CA GLU A 80 -2.28 -13.99 0.05
C GLU A 80 -0.76 -13.84 0.12
N GLY A 81 -0.21 -12.80 -0.55
CA GLY A 81 1.23 -12.51 -0.62
C GLY A 81 1.92 -13.11 -1.82
N ASP A 82 1.19 -13.80 -2.70
CA ASP A 82 1.73 -14.38 -3.92
C ASP A 82 2.12 -13.28 -4.91
N GLN A 83 3.26 -13.44 -5.59
CA GLN A 83 3.82 -12.43 -6.47
C GLN A 83 3.96 -12.93 -7.90
N GLY A 84 3.71 -12.02 -8.85
CA GLY A 84 3.89 -12.28 -10.25
C GLY A 84 3.80 -11.02 -11.10
N TRP A 85 3.92 -11.17 -12.42
CA TRP A 85 3.94 -10.08 -13.36
C TRP A 85 2.65 -9.98 -14.15
N ILE A 86 2.12 -8.76 -14.24
CA ILE A 86 0.94 -8.42 -15.02
C ILE A 86 1.29 -7.36 -16.06
N TYR A 87 0.64 -7.41 -17.22
CA TYR A 87 0.75 -6.37 -18.25
C TYR A 87 0.06 -5.10 -17.76
N SER A 88 0.81 -4.03 -17.53
CA SER A 88 0.33 -2.80 -16.86
C SER A 88 -0.91 -2.15 -17.49
N PRO A 89 -1.10 -2.16 -18.83
CA PRO A 89 -2.35 -1.63 -19.43
C PRO A 89 -3.64 -2.33 -19.00
N LEU A 90 -3.55 -3.54 -18.42
CA LEU A 90 -4.70 -4.30 -17.89
C LEU A 90 -5.04 -3.90 -16.43
N LEU A 91 -4.27 -3.00 -15.83
CA LEU A 91 -4.50 -2.45 -14.50
C LEU A 91 -5.35 -1.19 -14.55
N SER A 92 -6.19 -1.02 -13.52
CA SER A 92 -7.04 0.13 -13.26
C SER A 92 -6.64 0.78 -11.94
N GLN A 93 -6.79 2.11 -11.84
CA GLN A 93 -6.67 2.86 -10.59
C GLN A 93 -7.94 2.80 -9.73
N GLN A 94 -8.98 2.12 -10.19
CA GLN A 94 -10.20 1.86 -9.41
C GLN A 94 -9.82 1.13 -8.13
N LYS A 95 -10.17 1.70 -7.00
CA LYS A 95 -9.99 1.04 -5.70
C LYS A 95 -11.01 -0.07 -5.53
N THR A 96 -10.55 -1.24 -5.13
CA THR A 96 -11.37 -2.39 -4.76
C THR A 96 -10.78 -3.03 -3.51
N VAL A 97 -11.61 -3.78 -2.79
CA VAL A 97 -11.21 -4.55 -1.60
C VAL A 97 -11.74 -5.97 -1.72
N ILE A 98 -11.02 -6.93 -1.15
CA ILE A 98 -11.38 -8.35 -1.16
C ILE A 98 -11.52 -8.87 0.27
N VAL A 99 -12.44 -9.78 0.52
CA VAL A 99 -12.61 -10.43 1.81
C VAL A 99 -11.48 -11.43 2.03
N GLN A 100 -10.63 -11.20 3.03
CA GLN A 100 -9.43 -12.00 3.31
C GLN A 100 -9.63 -13.05 4.41
N VAL A 101 -10.84 -13.18 4.92
CA VAL A 101 -11.20 -14.16 5.96
C VAL A 101 -12.24 -15.13 5.44
N LYS A 102 -12.38 -16.32 6.06
CA LYS A 102 -13.32 -17.34 5.63
C LYS A 102 -14.73 -16.81 5.44
N THR A 103 -15.21 -16.00 6.40
CA THR A 103 -16.51 -15.32 6.34
C THR A 103 -16.45 -13.96 7.05
N ALA A 104 -17.17 -12.97 6.52
CA ALA A 104 -17.34 -11.67 7.13
C ALA A 104 -18.82 -11.28 7.16
N ASN A 105 -19.26 -10.61 8.24
CA ASN A 105 -20.60 -10.06 8.32
C ASN A 105 -20.65 -8.69 7.66
N MET A 106 -21.54 -8.53 6.69
CA MET A 106 -21.95 -7.26 6.14
C MET A 106 -23.17 -6.74 6.92
N ARG A 107 -23.12 -5.50 7.40
CA ARG A 107 -24.15 -4.92 8.28
C ARG A 107 -24.83 -3.72 7.63
N VAL A 108 -25.99 -3.35 8.18
CA VAL A 108 -26.73 -2.17 7.71
C VAL A 108 -26.10 -0.84 8.14
N GLY A 109 -25.18 -0.85 9.12
CA GLY A 109 -24.50 0.33 9.63
C GLY A 109 -23.09 0.04 10.18
N PRO A 110 -22.30 1.09 10.50
CA PRO A 110 -20.88 1.00 10.88
C PRO A 110 -20.71 0.63 12.36
N GLY A 111 -21.01 -0.61 12.74
CA GLY A 111 -20.85 -1.07 14.12
C GLY A 111 -21.35 -2.49 14.34
N LYS A 112 -20.87 -3.14 15.40
CA LYS A 112 -21.25 -4.52 15.76
C LYS A 112 -22.71 -4.64 16.23
N ASN A 113 -23.29 -3.55 16.69
CA ASN A 113 -24.68 -3.46 17.16
C ASN A 113 -25.71 -3.31 16.03
N TYR A 114 -25.24 -3.05 14.80
CA TYR A 114 -26.14 -3.02 13.65
C TYR A 114 -26.45 -4.42 13.15
N GLU A 115 -27.65 -4.59 12.59
CA GLU A 115 -28.16 -5.84 12.04
C GLU A 115 -27.23 -6.37 10.94
N ILE A 116 -27.07 -7.71 10.89
CA ILE A 116 -26.36 -8.40 9.81
C ILE A 116 -27.29 -8.47 8.61
N LYS A 117 -26.89 -7.82 7.51
CA LYS A 117 -27.59 -7.83 6.23
C LYS A 117 -27.27 -9.05 5.40
N ALA A 118 -25.99 -9.47 5.44
CA ALA A 118 -25.47 -10.61 4.68
C ALA A 118 -24.21 -11.17 5.34
N THR A 119 -23.91 -12.43 5.05
CA THR A 119 -22.61 -13.05 5.32
C THR A 119 -21.88 -13.24 3.99
N VAL A 120 -20.71 -12.64 3.87
CA VAL A 120 -19.86 -12.69 2.67
C VAL A 120 -18.68 -13.63 2.88
N LYS A 121 -18.22 -14.27 1.80
CA LYS A 121 -17.18 -15.30 1.84
C LYS A 121 -15.82 -14.75 1.43
N TYR A 122 -14.79 -15.51 1.77
CA TYR A 122 -13.44 -15.34 1.27
C TYR A 122 -13.38 -15.14 -0.24
N GLY A 123 -12.55 -14.19 -0.70
CA GLY A 123 -12.34 -13.92 -2.12
C GLY A 123 -13.40 -13.04 -2.79
N VAL A 124 -14.49 -12.67 -2.08
CA VAL A 124 -15.49 -11.76 -2.66
C VAL A 124 -14.94 -10.34 -2.71
N VAL A 125 -15.07 -9.70 -3.88
CA VAL A 125 -14.56 -8.35 -4.16
C VAL A 125 -15.67 -7.32 -4.08
N PHE A 126 -15.33 -6.15 -3.53
CA PHE A 126 -16.23 -5.01 -3.38
C PHE A 126 -15.56 -3.72 -3.84
N LYS A 127 -16.37 -2.73 -4.20
CA LYS A 127 -15.93 -1.33 -4.35
C LYS A 127 -16.22 -0.58 -3.05
N PRO A 128 -15.20 0.03 -2.40
CA PRO A 128 -15.42 0.86 -1.23
C PRO A 128 -16.11 2.16 -1.64
N LEU A 129 -17.12 2.57 -0.86
CA LEU A 129 -17.91 3.79 -1.07
C LEU A 129 -17.52 4.88 -0.05
N SER A 130 -17.42 4.50 1.23
CA SER A 130 -17.07 5.40 2.33
C SER A 130 -16.50 4.63 3.51
N GLN A 131 -15.92 5.34 4.46
CA GLN A 131 -15.39 4.75 5.69
C GLN A 131 -15.85 5.58 6.90
N GLU A 132 -16.22 4.89 7.98
CA GLU A 132 -16.53 5.48 9.28
C GLU A 132 -15.81 4.67 10.36
N GLY A 133 -14.80 5.28 11.00
CA GLY A 133 -13.92 4.58 11.94
C GLY A 133 -13.26 3.36 11.29
N ASP A 134 -13.49 2.20 11.89
CA ASP A 134 -12.99 0.90 11.39
C ASP A 134 -13.96 0.15 10.47
N TRP A 135 -15.01 0.82 10.00
CA TRP A 135 -16.01 0.22 9.13
C TRP A 135 -15.95 0.84 7.74
N VAL A 136 -16.01 -0.01 6.72
CA VAL A 136 -16.02 0.39 5.31
C VAL A 136 -17.38 0.05 4.72
N ASN A 137 -18.04 1.06 4.16
CA ASN A 137 -19.24 0.85 3.35
C ASN A 137 -18.79 0.39 1.97
N VAL A 138 -19.28 -0.74 1.55
CA VAL A 138 -18.87 -1.39 0.30
C VAL A 138 -20.08 -1.72 -0.56
N VAL A 139 -19.89 -1.84 -1.87
CA VAL A 139 -20.89 -2.31 -2.81
C VAL A 139 -20.31 -3.44 -3.67
N HIS A 140 -21.07 -4.52 -3.81
CA HIS A 140 -20.81 -5.62 -4.73
C HIS A 140 -21.32 -5.29 -6.14
N GLU A 141 -20.87 -6.02 -7.16
CA GLU A 141 -21.26 -5.78 -8.56
C GLU A 141 -22.78 -5.96 -8.82
N ASP A 142 -23.46 -6.79 -8.04
CA ASP A 142 -24.91 -7.00 -8.09
C ASP A 142 -25.72 -5.87 -7.43
N GLY A 143 -25.06 -4.82 -6.91
CA GLY A 143 -25.66 -3.71 -6.21
C GLY A 143 -25.88 -3.92 -4.70
N THR A 144 -25.61 -5.09 -4.16
CA THR A 144 -25.66 -5.34 -2.72
C THR A 144 -24.63 -4.50 -2.00
N ASN A 145 -25.04 -3.70 -1.03
CA ASN A 145 -24.16 -2.82 -0.25
C ASN A 145 -24.32 -3.02 1.25
N GLY A 146 -23.35 -2.56 2.01
CA GLY A 146 -23.35 -2.60 3.46
C GLY A 146 -21.98 -2.32 4.06
N TRP A 147 -21.90 -2.43 5.39
CA TRP A 147 -20.72 -2.12 6.17
C TRP A 147 -19.98 -3.39 6.59
N ILE A 148 -18.69 -3.44 6.30
CA ILE A 148 -17.79 -4.54 6.70
C ILE A 148 -16.67 -3.95 7.55
N TYR A 149 -16.24 -4.68 8.59
CA TYR A 149 -15.12 -4.28 9.43
C TYR A 149 -13.82 -4.31 8.61
N ARG A 150 -13.07 -3.20 8.61
CA ARG A 150 -11.91 -2.96 7.76
C ARG A 150 -10.89 -4.09 7.78
N ASN A 151 -10.57 -4.64 8.97
CA ASN A 151 -9.56 -5.70 9.10
C ASN A 151 -9.96 -7.05 8.48
N LEU A 152 -11.19 -7.19 8.02
CA LEU A 152 -11.66 -8.37 7.28
C LEU A 152 -11.48 -8.22 5.77
N LEU A 153 -11.04 -7.03 5.32
CA LEU A 153 -10.85 -6.65 3.93
C LEU A 153 -9.36 -6.40 3.63
N TRP A 154 -8.96 -6.63 2.39
CA TRP A 154 -7.66 -6.23 1.88
C TRP A 154 -7.83 -5.46 0.55
N PRO A 155 -7.06 -4.37 0.33
CA PRO A 155 -6.24 -3.68 1.32
C PRO A 155 -7.07 -3.04 2.43
N SER A 156 -6.49 -2.94 3.63
CA SER A 156 -7.15 -2.44 4.84
C SER A 156 -6.74 -1.00 5.20
N ASN A 157 -6.22 -0.23 4.21
CA ASN A 157 -5.71 1.14 4.40
C ASN A 157 -6.85 2.16 4.52
#